data_4c182cabf8a94e92b27d634fedecd0e6
#
_entry.id   4c182cabf8a94e92b27d634fedecd0e6
#
_cell.length_a   1.000
_cell.length_b   1.000
_cell.length_c   1.000
_cell.angle_alpha   90.00
_cell.angle_beta   90.00
_cell.angle_gamma   90.00
#
_symmetry.space_group_name_H-M   'P 1'
#
loop_
_entity.id
_entity.type
_entity.pdbx_description
1 polymer ?
#
loop_
_entity_poly.entity_id
_entity_poly.type
_entity_poly.pdbx_seq_one_letter_code
_entity_poly.pdbx_strand_id
1 'polypeptide(L)'
;MTRDTTAQLHTQITEQLTTAVMLLDAGLQIRYFNTACCAVLGLGEKRLSDQYYPALFQHIDISPAHFHAAFNSRQGFSVSDVQAVLADGRHLLLDIAVTLSEQPADHLLLEIRQVEQQRKISLESLQQHQHLAARELIRGLAHEIKNPLGGLRGAAQLLEDSLPPELTEYTQLIIAQADRLRNLVDRLLGPYRPAQRVSSNLHQMIEQVRQLALMDNPAQVSFSRDYDPSIPDFAFDPELLQQALLNIVRNAQQALSQTEQPAICLQSRVLHQHTLHGKRYKLVAMIRVTDNGPGIPSDIKDTLFYPMVSGKAGGTGLGLSIAQTLIHQHGGWIDCDSWPGHTEFTLYLPIADTED
;
A
#
# COMPACT_ATOMS: atom_id res chain seq x y z
N MET A 1 -47.72 -28.63 -6.69
CA MET A 1 -46.96 -27.42 -7.01
C MET A 1 -46.43 -27.63 -8.44
N THR A 2 -46.80 -26.78 -9.38
CA THR A 2 -46.37 -26.88 -10.78
C THR A 2 -44.87 -26.48 -10.87
N ARG A 3 -44.14 -27.03 -11.86
CA ARG A 3 -42.70 -26.74 -12.12
C ARG A 3 -42.40 -25.23 -12.18
N ASP A 4 -43.35 -24.43 -12.69
CA ASP A 4 -43.23 -22.96 -12.73
C ASP A 4 -43.20 -22.28 -11.35
N THR A 5 -43.98 -22.75 -10.40
CA THR A 5 -44.02 -22.17 -9.03
C THR A 5 -42.71 -22.47 -8.29
N THR A 6 -42.09 -23.62 -8.55
CA THR A 6 -40.81 -24.00 -7.93
C THR A 6 -39.66 -23.18 -8.51
N ALA A 7 -39.64 -22.94 -9.82
CA ALA A 7 -38.61 -22.10 -10.46
C ALA A 7 -38.68 -20.64 -9.99
N GLN A 8 -39.91 -20.09 -9.87
CA GLN A 8 -40.12 -18.74 -9.33
C GLN A 8 -39.65 -18.63 -7.85
N LEU A 9 -39.90 -19.66 -7.03
CA LEU A 9 -39.47 -19.67 -5.63
C LEU A 9 -37.97 -19.71 -5.53
N HIS A 10 -37.27 -20.51 -6.35
CA HIS A 10 -35.79 -20.56 -6.36
C HIS A 10 -35.17 -19.21 -6.74
N THR A 11 -35.70 -18.53 -7.74
CA THR A 11 -35.26 -17.20 -8.15
C THR A 11 -35.46 -16.19 -7.00
N GLN A 12 -36.64 -16.19 -6.36
CA GLN A 12 -36.90 -15.30 -5.24
C GLN A 12 -35.96 -15.55 -4.06
N ILE A 13 -35.65 -16.82 -3.74
CA ILE A 13 -34.70 -17.14 -2.67
C ILE A 13 -33.30 -16.61 -3.02
N THR A 14 -32.85 -16.82 -4.24
CA THR A 14 -31.52 -16.39 -4.68
C THR A 14 -31.39 -14.86 -4.66
N GLU A 15 -32.46 -14.13 -5.04
CA GLU A 15 -32.49 -12.67 -4.98
C GLU A 15 -32.51 -12.10 -3.56
N GLN A 16 -32.95 -12.87 -2.56
CA GLN A 16 -32.96 -12.46 -1.15
C GLN A 16 -31.67 -12.78 -0.40
N LEU A 17 -30.75 -13.54 -1.01
CA LEU A 17 -29.45 -13.84 -0.40
C LEU A 17 -28.63 -12.55 -0.23
N THR A 18 -27.98 -12.42 0.90
CA THR A 18 -27.01 -11.34 1.15
C THR A 18 -25.64 -11.63 0.54
N THR A 19 -25.36 -12.89 0.21
CA THR A 19 -24.17 -13.31 -0.54
C THR A 19 -24.37 -13.00 -2.01
N ALA A 20 -23.42 -12.35 -2.65
CA ALA A 20 -23.43 -12.14 -4.08
C ALA A 20 -23.18 -13.46 -4.80
N VAL A 21 -24.11 -13.86 -5.66
CA VAL A 21 -24.06 -15.11 -6.43
C VAL A 21 -24.08 -14.78 -7.91
N MET A 22 -23.11 -15.33 -8.65
CA MET A 22 -22.93 -15.09 -10.09
C MET A 22 -22.70 -16.40 -10.82
N LEU A 23 -23.24 -16.54 -12.03
CA LEU A 23 -23.03 -17.69 -12.90
C LEU A 23 -22.25 -17.26 -14.14
N LEU A 24 -21.13 -17.92 -14.41
CA LEU A 24 -20.28 -17.68 -15.57
C LEU A 24 -20.32 -18.87 -16.50
N ASP A 25 -20.36 -18.63 -17.81
CA ASP A 25 -20.15 -19.68 -18.82
C ASP A 25 -18.65 -19.99 -19.04
N ALA A 26 -18.35 -20.94 -19.92
CA ALA A 26 -16.98 -21.34 -20.26
C ALA A 26 -16.11 -20.19 -20.84
N GLY A 27 -16.74 -19.16 -21.41
CA GLY A 27 -16.08 -17.94 -21.88
C GLY A 27 -15.96 -16.86 -20.81
N LEU A 28 -16.28 -17.17 -19.55
CA LEU A 28 -16.33 -16.24 -18.43
C LEU A 28 -17.29 -15.06 -18.64
N GLN A 29 -18.34 -15.27 -19.45
CA GLN A 29 -19.44 -14.30 -19.59
C GLN A 29 -20.43 -14.49 -18.45
N ILE A 30 -20.91 -13.39 -17.89
CA ILE A 30 -21.90 -13.39 -16.81
C ILE A 30 -23.26 -13.75 -17.41
N ARG A 31 -23.84 -14.88 -16.98
CA ARG A 31 -25.13 -15.38 -17.42
C ARG A 31 -26.24 -15.17 -16.40
N TYR A 32 -25.90 -15.10 -15.14
CA TYR A 32 -26.82 -14.77 -14.06
C TYR A 32 -26.07 -14.06 -12.92
N PHE A 33 -26.74 -13.21 -12.22
CA PHE A 33 -26.31 -12.59 -10.97
C PHE A 33 -27.54 -12.20 -10.15
N ASN A 34 -27.41 -12.25 -8.82
CA ASN A 34 -28.46 -11.77 -7.91
C ASN A 34 -28.26 -10.28 -7.53
N THR A 35 -29.27 -9.71 -6.88
CA THR A 35 -29.26 -8.30 -6.42
C THR A 35 -28.06 -8.00 -5.51
N ALA A 36 -27.60 -8.96 -4.71
CA ALA A 36 -26.41 -8.77 -3.86
C ALA A 36 -25.13 -8.51 -4.66
N CYS A 37 -24.98 -9.02 -5.89
CA CYS A 37 -23.87 -8.68 -6.78
C CYS A 37 -23.81 -7.18 -7.08
N CYS A 38 -24.96 -6.56 -7.34
CA CYS A 38 -25.05 -5.11 -7.56
C CYS A 38 -24.61 -4.33 -6.33
N ALA A 39 -25.01 -4.79 -5.15
CA ALA A 39 -24.64 -4.15 -3.88
C ALA A 39 -23.15 -4.30 -3.56
N VAL A 40 -22.57 -5.51 -3.64
CA VAL A 40 -21.17 -5.82 -3.34
C VAL A 40 -20.22 -5.12 -4.32
N LEU A 41 -20.49 -5.21 -5.63
CA LEU A 41 -19.67 -4.59 -6.65
C LEU A 41 -20.00 -3.09 -6.84
N GLY A 42 -21.15 -2.61 -6.32
CA GLY A 42 -21.63 -1.25 -6.53
C GLY A 42 -21.85 -0.90 -7.99
N LEU A 43 -22.21 -1.90 -8.81
CA LEU A 43 -22.47 -1.78 -10.24
C LEU A 43 -23.97 -2.00 -10.52
N GLY A 44 -24.52 -1.22 -11.43
CA GLY A 44 -25.91 -1.42 -11.85
C GLY A 44 -26.06 -2.66 -12.76
N GLU A 45 -27.26 -3.25 -12.79
CA GLU A 45 -27.59 -4.46 -13.58
C GLU A 45 -27.12 -4.39 -15.03
N LYS A 46 -27.30 -3.23 -15.72
CA LYS A 46 -26.85 -3.03 -17.11
C LYS A 46 -25.34 -3.17 -17.32
N ARG A 47 -24.56 -2.99 -16.28
CA ARG A 47 -23.09 -3.13 -16.33
C ARG A 47 -22.61 -4.55 -15.99
N LEU A 48 -23.49 -5.39 -15.48
CA LEU A 48 -23.20 -6.78 -15.15
C LEU A 48 -23.72 -7.74 -16.21
N SER A 49 -24.86 -7.44 -16.86
CA SER A 49 -25.49 -8.33 -17.83
C SER A 49 -24.59 -8.59 -19.04
N ASP A 50 -24.38 -9.88 -19.34
CA ASP A 50 -23.62 -10.38 -20.50
C ASP A 50 -22.20 -9.82 -20.64
N GLN A 51 -21.61 -9.34 -19.54
CA GLN A 51 -20.25 -8.84 -19.52
C GLN A 51 -19.23 -9.97 -19.31
N TYR A 52 -18.03 -9.77 -19.81
CA TYR A 52 -16.88 -10.61 -19.51
C TYR A 52 -16.43 -10.31 -18.08
N TYR A 53 -16.51 -11.32 -17.18
CA TYR A 53 -16.25 -11.11 -15.75
C TYR A 53 -14.93 -10.40 -15.45
N PRO A 54 -13.78 -10.77 -16.05
CA PRO A 54 -12.52 -10.05 -15.82
C PRO A 54 -12.55 -8.59 -16.26
N ALA A 55 -13.38 -8.17 -17.20
CA ALA A 55 -13.48 -6.78 -17.65
C ALA A 55 -14.16 -5.85 -16.63
N LEU A 56 -14.79 -6.40 -15.60
CA LEU A 56 -15.32 -5.61 -14.47
C LEU A 56 -14.20 -4.97 -13.65
N PHE A 57 -12.99 -5.54 -13.70
CA PHE A 57 -11.86 -5.17 -12.88
C PHE A 57 -10.74 -4.57 -13.73
N GLN A 58 -10.12 -3.53 -13.24
CA GLN A 58 -8.82 -3.06 -13.72
C GLN A 58 -7.72 -4.05 -13.29
N HIS A 59 -7.88 -4.61 -12.08
CA HIS A 59 -7.03 -5.65 -11.53
C HIS A 59 -7.82 -6.53 -10.56
N ILE A 60 -7.50 -7.83 -10.54
CA ILE A 60 -7.98 -8.80 -9.56
C ILE A 60 -6.90 -9.88 -9.36
N ASP A 61 -6.62 -10.24 -8.10
CA ASP A 61 -5.57 -11.22 -7.76
C ASP A 61 -5.86 -12.66 -8.23
N ILE A 62 -7.03 -12.90 -8.84
CA ILE A 62 -7.38 -14.18 -9.44
C ILE A 62 -7.31 -14.07 -10.96
N SER A 63 -6.34 -14.75 -11.57
CA SER A 63 -6.21 -14.73 -13.03
C SER A 63 -7.31 -15.58 -13.70
N PRO A 64 -7.73 -15.24 -14.94
CA PRO A 64 -8.67 -16.06 -15.74
C PRO A 64 -8.25 -17.53 -15.87
N ALA A 65 -6.94 -17.82 -15.80
CA ALA A 65 -6.42 -19.18 -15.86
C ALA A 65 -6.92 -20.07 -14.72
N HIS A 66 -7.17 -19.54 -13.52
CA HIS A 66 -7.72 -20.31 -12.40
C HIS A 66 -9.15 -20.77 -12.69
N PHE A 67 -9.97 -19.94 -13.31
CA PHE A 67 -11.34 -20.30 -13.72
C PHE A 67 -11.33 -21.38 -14.81
N HIS A 68 -10.46 -21.26 -15.81
CA HIS A 68 -10.32 -22.29 -16.85
C HIS A 68 -9.76 -23.61 -16.28
N ALA A 69 -8.84 -23.54 -15.29
CA ALA A 69 -8.37 -24.73 -14.60
C ALA A 69 -9.50 -25.44 -13.85
N ALA A 70 -10.39 -24.69 -13.18
CA ALA A 70 -11.57 -25.24 -12.51
C ALA A 70 -12.51 -25.96 -13.50
N PHE A 71 -12.76 -25.41 -14.69
CA PHE A 71 -13.51 -26.09 -15.75
C PHE A 71 -12.84 -27.40 -16.18
N ASN A 72 -11.53 -27.39 -16.42
CA ASN A 72 -10.79 -28.54 -16.93
C ASN A 72 -10.66 -29.65 -15.88
N SER A 73 -10.40 -29.31 -14.64
CA SER A 73 -10.24 -30.27 -13.54
C SER A 73 -11.57 -30.75 -12.95
N ARG A 74 -12.67 -30.06 -13.24
CA ARG A 74 -13.98 -30.20 -12.59
C ARG A 74 -13.92 -30.06 -11.07
N GLN A 75 -12.98 -29.25 -10.58
CA GLN A 75 -12.82 -28.95 -9.16
C GLN A 75 -13.00 -27.46 -8.91
N GLY A 76 -13.87 -27.11 -7.95
CA GLY A 76 -14.00 -25.75 -7.47
C GLY A 76 -12.77 -25.31 -6.65
N PHE A 77 -12.66 -24.02 -6.41
CA PHE A 77 -11.64 -23.45 -5.55
C PHE A 77 -12.23 -22.32 -4.70
N SER A 78 -11.54 -21.97 -3.63
CA SER A 78 -11.89 -20.81 -2.80
C SER A 78 -10.63 -20.02 -2.50
N VAL A 79 -10.73 -18.70 -2.60
CA VAL A 79 -9.65 -17.75 -2.28
C VAL A 79 -10.22 -16.68 -1.38
N SER A 80 -9.55 -16.45 -0.25
CA SER A 80 -9.89 -15.39 0.70
C SER A 80 -8.96 -14.19 0.49
N ASP A 81 -9.41 -13.02 0.96
CA ASP A 81 -8.67 -11.76 0.94
C ASP A 81 -8.18 -11.35 -0.47
N VAL A 82 -9.01 -11.61 -1.50
CA VAL A 82 -8.74 -11.24 -2.89
C VAL A 82 -8.81 -9.74 -3.05
N GLN A 83 -7.69 -9.12 -3.41
CA GLN A 83 -7.69 -7.70 -3.76
C GLN A 83 -8.23 -7.54 -5.18
N ALA A 84 -9.19 -6.64 -5.34
CA ALA A 84 -9.78 -6.32 -6.62
C ALA A 84 -9.93 -4.80 -6.77
N VAL A 85 -9.54 -4.28 -7.92
CA VAL A 85 -9.73 -2.89 -8.33
C VAL A 85 -10.73 -2.88 -9.47
N LEU A 86 -11.90 -2.30 -9.24
CA LEU A 86 -12.93 -2.16 -10.27
C LEU A 86 -12.47 -1.23 -11.39
N ALA A 87 -13.10 -1.33 -12.56
CA ALA A 87 -12.82 -0.45 -13.70
C ALA A 87 -13.05 1.05 -13.42
N ASP A 88 -13.79 1.39 -12.37
CA ASP A 88 -13.99 2.77 -11.89
C ASP A 88 -12.98 3.21 -10.80
N GLY A 89 -11.98 2.37 -10.51
CA GLY A 89 -10.89 2.66 -9.55
C GLY A 89 -11.23 2.37 -8.09
N ARG A 90 -12.39 1.77 -7.77
CA ARG A 90 -12.72 1.38 -6.40
C ARG A 90 -12.02 0.09 -5.99
N HIS A 91 -11.44 0.08 -4.81
CA HIS A 91 -10.77 -1.08 -4.23
C HIS A 91 -11.76 -1.90 -3.41
N LEU A 92 -11.76 -3.20 -3.64
CA LEU A 92 -12.58 -4.18 -2.90
C LEU A 92 -11.67 -5.28 -2.35
N LEU A 93 -11.99 -5.74 -1.15
CA LEU A 93 -11.43 -6.96 -0.58
C LEU A 93 -12.55 -7.99 -0.56
N LEU A 94 -12.33 -9.11 -1.26
CA LEU A 94 -13.37 -10.10 -1.54
C LEU A 94 -12.94 -11.49 -1.10
N ASP A 95 -13.87 -12.26 -0.53
CA ASP A 95 -13.76 -13.71 -0.46
C ASP A 95 -14.56 -14.30 -1.63
N ILE A 96 -13.92 -15.15 -2.43
CA ILE A 96 -14.50 -15.72 -3.63
C ILE A 96 -14.43 -17.24 -3.56
N ALA A 97 -15.57 -17.89 -3.61
CA ALA A 97 -15.68 -19.33 -3.78
C ALA A 97 -16.25 -19.63 -5.17
N VAL A 98 -15.64 -20.57 -5.87
CA VAL A 98 -15.99 -20.97 -7.22
C VAL A 98 -16.31 -22.45 -7.20
N THR A 99 -17.50 -22.82 -7.66
CA THR A 99 -17.94 -24.23 -7.80
C THR A 99 -18.48 -24.47 -9.21
N LEU A 100 -18.45 -25.72 -9.66
CA LEU A 100 -19.11 -26.07 -10.92
C LEU A 100 -20.61 -26.19 -10.72
N SER A 101 -21.38 -25.63 -11.64
CA SER A 101 -22.81 -25.81 -11.67
C SER A 101 -23.15 -27.17 -12.27
N GLU A 102 -24.03 -27.92 -11.60
CA GLU A 102 -24.56 -29.16 -12.16
C GLU A 102 -25.61 -28.87 -13.24
N GLN A 103 -26.37 -27.80 -13.06
CA GLN A 103 -27.41 -27.33 -14.03
C GLN A 103 -27.50 -25.79 -13.97
N PRO A 104 -27.23 -25.09 -15.09
CA PRO A 104 -26.77 -25.62 -16.39
C PRO A 104 -25.35 -26.17 -16.35
N ALA A 105 -25.10 -27.26 -17.06
CA ALA A 105 -23.77 -27.85 -17.18
C ALA A 105 -22.78 -26.85 -17.83
N ASP A 106 -21.48 -27.01 -17.53
CA ASP A 106 -20.39 -26.15 -18.04
C ASP A 106 -20.53 -24.66 -17.68
N HIS A 107 -21.00 -24.40 -16.46
CA HIS A 107 -21.00 -23.06 -15.86
C HIS A 107 -20.29 -23.10 -14.52
N LEU A 108 -19.71 -21.97 -14.13
CA LEU A 108 -19.16 -21.76 -12.80
C LEU A 108 -20.11 -20.91 -11.96
N LEU A 109 -20.40 -21.39 -10.78
CA LEU A 109 -21.11 -20.64 -9.75
C LEU A 109 -20.08 -19.96 -8.87
N LEU A 110 -20.14 -18.64 -8.82
CA LEU A 110 -19.31 -17.79 -7.95
C LEU A 110 -20.14 -17.31 -6.79
N GLU A 111 -19.62 -17.50 -5.58
CA GLU A 111 -20.09 -16.85 -4.38
C GLU A 111 -19.07 -15.79 -3.99
N ILE A 112 -19.49 -14.53 -3.93
CA ILE A 112 -18.62 -13.39 -3.64
C ILE A 112 -19.11 -12.73 -2.37
N ARG A 113 -18.23 -12.53 -1.41
CA ARG A 113 -18.50 -11.80 -0.17
C ARG A 113 -17.50 -10.67 -0.04
N GLN A 114 -17.98 -9.48 0.24
CA GLN A 114 -17.11 -8.39 0.62
C GLN A 114 -16.64 -8.62 2.05
N VAL A 115 -15.32 -8.57 2.26
CA VAL A 115 -14.74 -8.66 3.60
C VAL A 115 -15.12 -7.38 4.36
N GLU A 116 -15.84 -7.54 5.46
CA GLU A 116 -16.35 -6.42 6.23
C GLU A 116 -15.20 -5.53 6.73
N GLN A 117 -15.48 -4.23 6.74
CA GLN A 117 -14.56 -3.17 7.21
C GLN A 117 -13.97 -3.46 8.60
N GLN A 118 -14.69 -4.22 9.42
CA GLN A 118 -14.29 -4.61 10.76
C GLN A 118 -13.10 -5.59 10.77
N ARG A 119 -13.01 -6.48 9.77
CA ARG A 119 -11.87 -7.41 9.61
C ARG A 119 -10.63 -6.66 9.08
N LYS A 120 -10.84 -5.72 8.16
CA LYS A 120 -9.78 -4.81 7.69
C LYS A 120 -9.20 -4.00 8.86
N ILE A 121 -10.05 -3.40 9.69
CA ILE A 121 -9.64 -2.65 10.90
C ILE A 121 -8.86 -3.56 11.89
N SER A 122 -9.27 -4.82 12.06
CA SER A 122 -8.57 -5.76 12.94
C SER A 122 -7.19 -6.15 12.41
N LEU A 123 -7.05 -6.36 11.10
CA LEU A 123 -5.76 -6.63 10.44
C LEU A 123 -4.84 -5.41 10.51
N GLU A 124 -5.36 -4.22 10.22
CA GLU A 124 -4.63 -2.95 10.35
C GLU A 124 -4.13 -2.74 11.79
N SER A 125 -4.98 -3.00 12.78
CA SER A 125 -4.61 -2.91 14.20
C SER A 125 -3.53 -3.92 14.58
N LEU A 126 -3.62 -5.16 14.12
CA LEU A 126 -2.61 -6.20 14.38
C LEU A 126 -1.26 -5.84 13.76
N GLN A 127 -1.25 -5.41 12.51
CA GLN A 127 -0.05 -4.94 11.83
C GLN A 127 0.56 -3.72 12.55
N GLN A 128 -0.26 -2.78 13.00
CA GLN A 128 0.19 -1.62 13.76
C GLN A 128 0.88 -2.03 15.08
N HIS A 129 0.31 -2.96 15.83
CA HIS A 129 0.93 -3.46 17.07
C HIS A 129 2.25 -4.17 16.82
N GLN A 130 2.36 -4.97 15.76
CA GLN A 130 3.59 -5.63 15.37
C GLN A 130 4.68 -4.62 14.97
N HIS A 131 4.32 -3.57 14.22
CA HIS A 131 5.24 -2.49 13.87
C HIS A 131 5.73 -1.70 15.08
N LEU A 132 4.85 -1.39 16.02
CA LEU A 132 5.24 -0.69 17.26
C LEU A 132 6.21 -1.53 18.10
N ALA A 133 5.93 -2.82 18.28
CA ALA A 133 6.82 -3.74 19.01
C ALA A 133 8.20 -3.89 18.32
N ALA A 134 8.22 -4.06 17.00
CA ALA A 134 9.47 -4.13 16.24
C ALA A 134 10.30 -2.85 16.37
N ARG A 135 9.66 -1.67 16.36
CA ARG A 135 10.33 -0.37 16.55
C ARG A 135 10.91 -0.21 17.95
N GLU A 136 10.21 -0.63 18.99
CA GLU A 136 10.75 -0.58 20.36
C GLU A 136 11.99 -1.45 20.51
N LEU A 137 11.98 -2.64 19.95
CA LEU A 137 13.15 -3.53 19.91
C LEU A 137 14.33 -2.89 19.16
N ILE A 138 14.09 -2.33 17.96
CA ILE A 138 15.12 -1.65 17.17
C ILE A 138 15.67 -0.44 17.93
N ARG A 139 14.82 0.29 18.67
CA ARG A 139 15.26 1.42 19.50
C ARG A 139 16.20 0.95 20.61
N GLY A 140 15.84 -0.09 21.35
CA GLY A 140 16.70 -0.68 22.39
C GLY A 140 18.06 -1.09 21.83
N LEU A 141 18.07 -1.87 20.75
CA LEU A 141 19.27 -2.30 20.06
C LEU A 141 20.12 -1.14 19.54
N ALA A 142 19.49 -0.09 19.00
CA ALA A 142 20.21 1.07 18.50
C ALA A 142 20.94 1.84 19.63
N HIS A 143 20.33 1.98 20.80
CA HIS A 143 21.01 2.56 21.97
C HIS A 143 22.19 1.68 22.42
N GLU A 144 22.01 0.36 22.44
CA GLU A 144 23.07 -0.58 22.80
C GLU A 144 24.21 -0.62 21.78
N ILE A 145 23.93 -0.37 20.48
CA ILE A 145 24.97 -0.28 19.43
C ILE A 145 25.70 1.08 19.48
N LYS A 146 24.97 2.18 19.71
CA LYS A 146 25.59 3.51 19.80
C LYS A 146 26.58 3.66 20.94
N ASN A 147 26.33 2.99 22.07
CA ASN A 147 27.22 3.04 23.24
C ASN A 147 28.63 2.52 22.93
N PRO A 148 28.86 1.29 22.44
CA PRO A 148 30.18 0.82 22.08
C PRO A 148 30.82 1.62 20.92
N LEU A 149 30.02 2.09 19.93
CA LEU A 149 30.54 2.95 18.87
C LEU A 149 31.07 4.29 19.42
N GLY A 150 30.36 4.87 20.40
CA GLY A 150 30.84 6.06 21.11
C GLY A 150 32.13 5.81 21.86
N GLY A 151 32.26 4.66 22.51
CA GLY A 151 33.49 4.22 23.18
C GLY A 151 34.67 4.04 22.21
N LEU A 152 34.44 3.34 21.08
CA LEU A 152 35.44 3.14 20.03
C LEU A 152 35.93 4.47 19.45
N ARG A 153 34.99 5.36 19.13
CA ARG A 153 35.29 6.71 18.63
C ARG A 153 36.14 7.51 19.65
N GLY A 154 35.74 7.52 20.94
CA GLY A 154 36.46 8.21 21.98
C GLY A 154 37.86 7.64 22.20
N ALA A 155 38.00 6.32 22.22
CA ALA A 155 39.31 5.67 22.33
C ALA A 155 40.26 6.04 21.16
N ALA A 156 39.69 6.01 19.90
CA ALA A 156 40.48 6.40 18.73
C ALA A 156 40.92 7.88 18.77
N GLN A 157 40.07 8.79 19.29
CA GLN A 157 40.41 10.19 19.45
C GLN A 157 41.55 10.38 20.48
N LEU A 158 41.49 9.69 21.62
CA LEU A 158 42.55 9.75 22.61
C LEU A 158 43.89 9.19 22.11
N LEU A 159 43.82 8.13 21.27
CA LEU A 159 45.01 7.58 20.63
C LEU A 159 45.59 8.55 19.58
N GLU A 160 44.77 9.28 18.85
CA GLU A 160 45.21 10.23 17.82
C GLU A 160 46.10 11.31 18.41
N ASP A 161 45.78 11.79 19.61
CA ASP A 161 46.59 12.79 20.35
C ASP A 161 47.95 12.24 20.82
N SER A 162 48.13 10.95 20.92
CA SER A 162 49.31 10.29 21.47
C SER A 162 50.16 9.55 20.43
N LEU A 163 49.70 9.41 19.19
CA LEU A 163 50.36 8.64 18.15
C LEU A 163 51.25 9.49 17.23
N PRO A 164 52.33 8.90 16.65
CA PRO A 164 53.07 9.54 15.59
C PRO A 164 52.18 9.85 14.36
N PRO A 165 52.51 10.90 13.58
CA PRO A 165 51.70 11.32 12.42
C PRO A 165 51.46 10.20 11.40
N GLU A 166 52.38 9.25 11.28
CA GLU A 166 52.30 8.10 10.38
C GLU A 166 51.16 7.10 10.73
N LEU A 167 50.69 7.12 12.00
CA LEU A 167 49.64 6.21 12.48
C LEU A 167 48.28 6.94 12.64
N THR A 168 48.26 8.26 12.50
CA THR A 168 47.04 9.08 12.64
C THR A 168 45.98 8.71 11.56
N GLU A 169 46.41 8.26 10.39
CA GLU A 169 45.50 7.79 9.32
C GLU A 169 44.60 6.64 9.79
N TYR A 170 45.14 5.72 10.62
CA TYR A 170 44.35 4.59 11.13
C TYR A 170 43.32 5.00 12.16
N THR A 171 43.64 5.94 13.04
CA THR A 171 42.68 6.47 14.03
C THR A 171 41.56 7.24 13.35
N GLN A 172 41.87 8.05 12.33
CA GLN A 172 40.89 8.76 11.52
C GLN A 172 39.98 7.80 10.79
N LEU A 173 40.50 6.70 10.24
CA LEU A 173 39.69 5.66 9.60
C LEU A 173 38.71 5.01 10.59
N ILE A 174 39.17 4.69 11.83
CA ILE A 174 38.31 4.12 12.87
C ILE A 174 37.20 5.10 13.25
N ILE A 175 37.53 6.37 13.44
CA ILE A 175 36.56 7.43 13.75
C ILE A 175 35.51 7.54 12.62
N ALA A 176 35.98 7.61 11.36
CA ALA A 176 35.08 7.70 10.20
C ALA A 176 34.14 6.50 10.08
N GLN A 177 34.64 5.27 10.34
CA GLN A 177 33.80 4.08 10.33
C GLN A 177 32.81 4.03 11.49
N ALA A 178 33.22 4.45 12.70
CA ALA A 178 32.35 4.54 13.86
C ALA A 178 31.21 5.56 13.61
N ASP A 179 31.53 6.74 13.06
CA ASP A 179 30.56 7.76 12.69
C ASP A 179 29.63 7.28 11.55
N ARG A 180 30.16 6.55 10.57
CA ARG A 180 29.34 5.92 9.50
C ARG A 180 28.35 4.90 10.06
N LEU A 181 28.78 4.03 10.98
CA LEU A 181 27.90 3.06 11.63
C LEU A 181 26.85 3.74 12.50
N ARG A 182 27.24 4.76 13.25
CA ARG A 182 26.31 5.58 14.05
C ARG A 182 25.23 6.20 13.18
N ASN A 183 25.62 6.82 12.06
CA ASN A 183 24.68 7.40 11.10
C ASN A 183 23.73 6.35 10.47
N LEU A 184 24.22 5.11 10.24
CA LEU A 184 23.39 4.00 9.78
C LEU A 184 22.34 3.64 10.83
N VAL A 185 22.73 3.53 12.09
CA VAL A 185 21.84 3.26 13.23
C VAL A 185 20.82 4.41 13.42
N ASP A 186 21.23 5.65 13.24
CA ASP A 186 20.31 6.80 13.28
C ASP A 186 19.28 6.75 12.16
N ARG A 187 19.67 6.32 10.96
CA ARG A 187 18.72 6.09 9.84
C ARG A 187 17.75 4.95 10.10
N LEU A 188 18.17 3.88 10.81
CA LEU A 188 17.28 2.78 11.23
C LEU A 188 16.15 3.26 12.15
N LEU A 189 16.43 4.20 13.03
CA LEU A 189 15.45 4.77 13.96
C LEU A 189 14.51 5.78 13.30
N GLY A 190 14.90 6.35 12.15
CA GLY A 190 14.20 7.48 11.53
C GLY A 190 14.34 8.77 12.36
N PRO A 191 13.78 9.89 11.91
CA PRO A 191 13.80 11.15 12.64
C PRO A 191 13.02 11.04 13.95
N TYR A 192 13.72 11.33 15.05
CA TYR A 192 13.28 11.08 16.43
C TYR A 192 12.62 12.29 17.10
N ARG A 193 12.27 13.32 16.34
CA ARG A 193 11.57 14.47 16.91
C ARG A 193 10.05 14.30 16.82
N PRO A 194 9.29 14.74 17.83
CA PRO A 194 7.85 14.88 17.69
C PRO A 194 7.49 15.78 16.49
N ALA A 195 6.44 15.45 15.76
CA ALA A 195 5.99 16.27 14.65
C ALA A 195 5.62 17.69 15.13
N GLN A 196 6.26 18.69 14.55
CA GLN A 196 5.93 20.10 14.77
C GLN A 196 4.91 20.52 13.72
N ARG A 197 3.64 20.37 14.07
CA ARG A 197 2.54 20.65 13.15
C ARG A 197 2.34 22.17 13.01
N VAL A 198 2.40 22.64 11.78
CA VAL A 198 2.09 24.02 11.40
C VAL A 198 1.09 24.00 10.26
N SER A 199 0.18 24.98 10.24
CA SER A 199 -0.76 25.12 9.14
C SER A 199 0.01 25.39 7.84
N SER A 200 -0.13 24.50 6.87
CA SER A 200 0.67 24.51 5.64
C SER A 200 -0.13 24.02 4.45
N ASN A 201 0.30 24.44 3.26
CA ASN A 201 -0.28 24.02 2.00
C ASN A 201 0.33 22.69 1.55
N LEU A 202 -0.52 21.67 1.40
CA LEU A 202 -0.10 20.32 1.02
C LEU A 202 0.53 20.29 -0.38
N HIS A 203 -0.06 21.00 -1.34
CA HIS A 203 0.43 20.99 -2.73
C HIS A 203 1.78 21.65 -2.87
N GLN A 204 2.05 22.70 -2.09
CA GLN A 204 3.38 23.33 -2.06
C GLN A 204 4.45 22.32 -1.60
N MET A 205 4.16 21.54 -0.58
CA MET A 205 5.06 20.48 -0.08
C MET A 205 5.25 19.39 -1.13
N ILE A 206 4.18 18.91 -1.81
CA ILE A 206 4.28 17.89 -2.87
C ILE A 206 5.15 18.42 -4.03
N GLU A 207 4.99 19.67 -4.43
CA GLU A 207 5.82 20.29 -5.49
C GLU A 207 7.29 20.40 -5.09
N GLN A 208 7.61 20.67 -3.84
CA GLN A 208 8.99 20.64 -3.36
C GLN A 208 9.61 19.24 -3.49
N VAL A 209 8.86 18.19 -3.13
CA VAL A 209 9.31 16.79 -3.32
C VAL A 209 9.53 16.48 -4.78
N ARG A 210 8.59 16.88 -5.67
CA ARG A 210 8.74 16.67 -7.11
C ARG A 210 9.97 17.37 -7.67
N GLN A 211 10.26 18.60 -7.25
CA GLN A 211 11.45 19.33 -7.67
C GLN A 211 12.72 18.62 -7.20
N LEU A 212 12.79 18.16 -5.95
CA LEU A 212 13.93 17.40 -5.44
C LEU A 212 14.14 16.09 -6.21
N ALA A 213 13.05 15.39 -6.54
CA ALA A 213 13.10 14.16 -7.31
C ALA A 213 13.57 14.39 -8.76
N LEU A 214 13.23 15.54 -9.37
CA LEU A 214 13.69 15.91 -10.70
C LEU A 214 15.19 16.27 -10.75
N MET A 215 15.76 16.80 -9.66
CA MET A 215 17.20 17.10 -9.57
C MET A 215 18.05 15.82 -9.58
N ASP A 216 17.52 14.72 -9.01
CA ASP A 216 18.16 13.40 -8.96
C ASP A 216 17.33 12.39 -9.76
N ASN A 217 17.34 12.51 -11.10
CA ASN A 217 16.50 11.73 -12.00
C ASN A 217 17.31 11.03 -13.10
N PRO A 218 18.18 10.05 -12.72
CA PRO A 218 19.06 9.38 -13.68
C PRO A 218 18.28 8.55 -14.73
N ALA A 219 17.10 8.04 -14.39
CA ALA A 219 16.25 7.26 -15.28
C ALA A 219 15.36 8.12 -16.19
N GLN A 220 15.47 9.45 -16.14
CA GLN A 220 14.63 10.40 -16.91
C GLN A 220 13.12 10.14 -16.74
N VAL A 221 12.69 9.81 -15.53
CA VAL A 221 11.29 9.55 -15.19
C VAL A 221 10.45 10.78 -15.49
N SER A 222 9.34 10.60 -16.20
CA SER A 222 8.35 11.66 -16.42
C SER A 222 7.45 11.81 -15.21
N PHE A 223 7.15 13.05 -14.80
CA PHE A 223 6.27 13.34 -13.67
C PHE A 223 5.00 14.01 -14.16
N SER A 224 3.85 13.37 -13.90
CA SER A 224 2.52 13.98 -14.08
C SER A 224 1.92 14.38 -12.73
N ARG A 225 0.93 15.30 -12.76
CA ARG A 225 0.28 15.90 -11.58
C ARG A 225 -1.22 15.93 -11.77
N ASP A 226 -1.95 15.57 -10.72
CA ASP A 226 -3.41 15.62 -10.68
C ASP A 226 -3.87 16.00 -9.26
N TYR A 227 -3.90 17.31 -8.97
CA TYR A 227 -4.15 17.84 -7.64
C TYR A 227 -5.58 18.34 -7.49
N ASP A 228 -6.19 18.00 -6.35
CA ASP A 228 -7.51 18.47 -5.94
C ASP A 228 -7.40 19.82 -5.22
N PRO A 229 -7.83 20.93 -5.84
CA PRO A 229 -7.71 22.26 -5.24
C PRO A 229 -8.62 22.47 -4.02
N SER A 230 -9.52 21.54 -3.71
CA SER A 230 -10.42 21.65 -2.56
C SER A 230 -9.78 21.25 -1.23
N ILE A 231 -8.54 20.75 -1.23
CA ILE A 231 -7.81 20.44 0.01
C ILE A 231 -7.43 21.76 0.69
N PRO A 232 -7.94 22.04 1.90
CA PRO A 232 -7.59 23.24 2.63
C PRO A 232 -6.17 23.16 3.21
N ASP A 233 -5.61 24.29 3.62
CA ASP A 233 -4.41 24.29 4.48
C ASP A 233 -4.76 23.65 5.83
N PHE A 234 -3.87 22.76 6.32
CA PHE A 234 -4.08 22.07 7.60
C PHE A 234 -2.76 21.85 8.36
N ALA A 235 -2.86 21.42 9.61
CA ALA A 235 -1.72 21.29 10.49
C ALA A 235 -0.97 19.97 10.26
N PHE A 236 0.23 20.03 9.70
CA PHE A 236 1.18 18.93 9.57
C PHE A 236 2.63 19.44 9.73
N ASP A 237 3.59 18.54 9.89
CA ASP A 237 5.02 18.87 9.87
C ASP A 237 5.56 18.76 8.44
N PRO A 238 5.89 19.90 7.78
CA PRO A 238 6.29 19.88 6.36
C PRO A 238 7.56 19.09 6.10
N GLU A 239 8.56 19.14 7.01
CA GLU A 239 9.83 18.46 6.82
C GLU A 239 9.66 16.93 6.92
N LEU A 240 8.91 16.46 7.94
CA LEU A 240 8.69 15.04 8.14
C LEU A 240 7.82 14.46 7.01
N LEU A 241 6.79 15.19 6.59
CA LEU A 241 5.92 14.75 5.50
C LEU A 241 6.67 14.76 4.16
N GLN A 242 7.48 15.79 3.90
CA GLN A 242 8.37 15.86 2.74
C GLN A 242 9.32 14.66 2.70
N GLN A 243 9.92 14.30 3.83
CA GLN A 243 10.83 13.15 3.92
C GLN A 243 10.09 11.83 3.63
N ALA A 244 8.88 11.66 4.18
CA ALA A 244 8.06 10.47 3.93
C ALA A 244 7.76 10.32 2.43
N LEU A 245 7.26 11.37 1.80
CA LEU A 245 6.89 11.37 0.40
C LEU A 245 8.12 11.20 -0.51
N LEU A 246 9.25 11.83 -0.18
CA LEU A 246 10.50 11.70 -0.94
C LEU A 246 11.04 10.26 -0.90
N ASN A 247 10.90 9.55 0.24
CA ASN A 247 11.28 8.14 0.34
C ASN A 247 10.45 7.27 -0.61
N ILE A 248 9.15 7.52 -0.72
CA ILE A 248 8.26 6.79 -1.63
C ILE A 248 8.61 7.10 -3.09
N VAL A 249 8.76 8.39 -3.44
CA VAL A 249 9.08 8.81 -4.81
C VAL A 249 10.44 8.26 -5.25
N ARG A 250 11.46 8.28 -4.38
CA ARG A 250 12.78 7.67 -4.67
C ARG A 250 12.70 6.17 -4.88
N ASN A 251 11.86 5.48 -4.11
CA ASN A 251 11.64 4.04 -4.33
C ASN A 251 11.01 3.77 -5.69
N ALA A 252 10.03 4.58 -6.11
CA ALA A 252 9.43 4.53 -7.43
C ALA A 252 10.47 4.80 -8.52
N GLN A 253 11.26 5.88 -8.44
CA GLN A 253 12.33 6.18 -9.41
C GLN A 253 13.34 5.03 -9.54
N GLN A 254 13.74 4.43 -8.41
CA GLN A 254 14.64 3.29 -8.42
C GLN A 254 14.02 2.03 -9.05
N ALA A 255 12.71 1.81 -8.88
CA ALA A 255 12.02 0.68 -9.50
C ALA A 255 11.94 0.84 -11.03
N LEU A 256 11.89 2.07 -11.50
CA LEU A 256 11.76 2.44 -12.90
C LEU A 256 13.08 2.46 -13.68
N SER A 257 14.21 2.14 -13.06
CA SER A 257 15.55 2.24 -13.68
C SER A 257 15.72 1.42 -14.97
N GLN A 258 14.91 0.39 -15.19
CA GLN A 258 14.91 -0.46 -16.39
C GLN A 258 13.56 -0.47 -17.13
N THR A 259 12.65 0.43 -16.76
CA THR A 259 11.32 0.49 -17.36
C THR A 259 11.36 1.32 -18.64
N GLU A 260 10.71 0.85 -19.70
CA GLU A 260 10.48 1.64 -20.90
C GLU A 260 9.47 2.75 -20.60
N GLN A 261 9.78 4.00 -20.99
CA GLN A 261 8.93 5.18 -20.72
C GLN A 261 8.55 5.33 -19.24
N PRO A 262 9.53 5.46 -18.33
CA PRO A 262 9.27 5.51 -16.91
C PRO A 262 8.43 6.74 -16.54
N ALA A 263 7.36 6.53 -15.80
CA ALA A 263 6.40 7.57 -15.42
C ALA A 263 5.98 7.44 -13.94
N ILE A 264 5.89 8.60 -13.28
CA ILE A 264 5.32 8.74 -11.93
C ILE A 264 4.20 9.76 -11.99
N CYS A 265 3.04 9.42 -11.42
CA CYS A 265 1.92 10.32 -11.21
C CYS A 265 1.80 10.69 -9.74
N LEU A 266 1.74 11.99 -9.46
CA LEU A 266 1.43 12.52 -8.12
C LEU A 266 0.01 13.05 -8.13
N GLN A 267 -0.85 12.44 -7.33
CA GLN A 267 -2.26 12.79 -7.22
C GLN A 267 -2.62 13.19 -5.79
N SER A 268 -3.54 14.13 -5.63
CA SER A 268 -4.15 14.43 -4.34
C SER A 268 -5.66 14.47 -4.45
N ARG A 269 -6.37 14.06 -3.39
CA ARG A 269 -7.84 14.13 -3.28
C ARG A 269 -8.23 14.45 -1.85
N VAL A 270 -9.38 15.08 -1.66
CA VAL A 270 -10.03 15.16 -0.35
C VAL A 270 -11.06 14.05 -0.22
N LEU A 271 -11.01 13.33 0.89
CA LEU A 271 -12.00 12.31 1.23
C LEU A 271 -12.89 12.83 2.35
N HIS A 272 -14.20 12.68 2.17
CA HIS A 272 -15.21 13.07 3.14
C HIS A 272 -15.63 11.88 4.00
N GLN A 273 -15.84 12.11 5.30
CA GLN A 273 -16.37 11.10 6.21
C GLN A 273 -15.58 9.78 6.21
N HIS A 274 -14.26 9.90 6.14
CA HIS A 274 -13.35 8.73 6.06
C HIS A 274 -12.92 8.26 7.44
N THR A 275 -12.79 6.93 7.64
CA THR A 275 -12.38 6.31 8.90
C THR A 275 -10.91 5.91 8.82
N LEU A 276 -10.08 6.40 9.75
CA LEU A 276 -8.69 6.00 9.93
C LEU A 276 -8.50 5.51 11.35
N HIS A 277 -7.89 4.34 11.53
CA HIS A 277 -7.64 3.72 12.86
C HIS A 277 -8.89 3.65 13.74
N GLY A 278 -10.06 3.36 13.14
CA GLY A 278 -11.34 3.28 13.86
C GLY A 278 -11.95 4.65 14.25
N LYS A 279 -11.26 5.77 14.00
CA LYS A 279 -11.79 7.13 14.20
C LYS A 279 -12.27 7.72 12.88
N ARG A 280 -13.50 8.26 12.88
CA ARG A 280 -14.09 8.91 11.71
C ARG A 280 -13.71 10.38 11.66
N TYR A 281 -13.17 10.82 10.53
CA TYR A 281 -12.77 12.19 10.27
C TYR A 281 -13.71 12.83 9.24
N LYS A 282 -14.03 14.10 9.41
CA LYS A 282 -14.83 14.84 8.42
C LYS A 282 -14.11 14.95 7.08
N LEU A 283 -12.83 15.27 7.14
CA LEU A 283 -11.96 15.42 5.98
C LEU A 283 -10.66 14.66 6.19
N VAL A 284 -10.20 14.00 5.12
CA VAL A 284 -8.89 13.35 5.05
C VAL A 284 -8.24 13.76 3.74
N ALA A 285 -7.01 14.25 3.80
CA ALA A 285 -6.19 14.47 2.62
C ALA A 285 -5.59 13.14 2.18
N MET A 286 -5.76 12.79 0.93
CA MET A 286 -5.17 11.62 0.29
C MET A 286 -4.09 12.09 -0.68
N ILE A 287 -2.87 11.52 -0.57
CA ILE A 287 -1.79 11.69 -1.54
C ILE A 287 -1.51 10.33 -2.14
N ARG A 288 -1.45 10.26 -3.46
CA ARG A 288 -1.18 9.04 -4.20
C ARG A 288 0.05 9.21 -5.07
N VAL A 289 0.93 8.24 -5.00
CA VAL A 289 2.14 8.14 -5.83
C VAL A 289 2.01 6.86 -6.64
N THR A 290 1.83 6.99 -7.95
CA THR A 290 1.65 5.85 -8.85
C THR A 290 2.83 5.78 -9.81
N ASP A 291 3.43 4.61 -9.97
CA ASP A 291 4.47 4.34 -10.96
C ASP A 291 4.08 3.18 -11.90
N ASN A 292 4.65 3.16 -13.11
CA ASN A 292 4.45 2.12 -14.11
C ASN A 292 5.57 1.05 -14.11
N GLY A 293 6.16 0.80 -12.95
CA GLY A 293 7.26 -0.14 -12.77
C GLY A 293 6.86 -1.60 -12.81
N PRO A 294 7.80 -2.51 -12.54
CA PRO A 294 7.58 -3.96 -12.63
C PRO A 294 6.62 -4.51 -11.57
N GLY A 295 6.20 -3.69 -10.61
CA GLY A 295 5.43 -4.12 -9.45
C GLY A 295 6.30 -4.64 -8.31
N ILE A 296 5.65 -4.97 -7.20
CA ILE A 296 6.28 -5.50 -5.99
C ILE A 296 6.08 -7.02 -5.96
N PRO A 297 7.16 -7.82 -5.78
CA PRO A 297 7.05 -9.26 -5.64
C PRO A 297 6.10 -9.67 -4.49
N SER A 298 5.29 -10.71 -4.71
CA SER A 298 4.27 -11.16 -3.77
C SER A 298 4.84 -11.62 -2.42
N ASP A 299 6.06 -12.16 -2.41
CA ASP A 299 6.76 -12.66 -1.23
C ASP A 299 7.16 -11.56 -0.23
N ILE A 300 7.30 -10.30 -0.70
CA ILE A 300 7.65 -9.15 0.15
C ILE A 300 6.47 -8.19 0.38
N LYS A 301 5.33 -8.39 -0.29
CA LYS A 301 4.19 -7.47 -0.23
C LYS A 301 3.68 -7.26 1.20
N ASP A 302 3.55 -8.33 1.97
CA ASP A 302 3.05 -8.29 3.36
C ASP A 302 4.08 -7.70 4.34
N THR A 303 5.36 -7.72 3.99
CA THR A 303 6.47 -7.25 4.83
C THR A 303 7.10 -5.96 4.31
N LEU A 304 6.49 -5.33 3.30
CA LEU A 304 7.01 -4.18 2.57
C LEU A 304 7.45 -3.00 3.46
N PHE A 305 6.72 -2.78 4.55
CA PHE A 305 6.99 -1.73 5.51
C PHE A 305 7.87 -2.16 6.69
N TYR A 306 8.33 -3.41 6.72
CA TYR A 306 9.24 -3.85 7.78
C TYR A 306 10.64 -3.29 7.52
N PRO A 307 11.36 -2.88 8.59
CA PRO A 307 12.73 -2.42 8.45
C PRO A 307 13.62 -3.51 7.85
N MET A 308 14.56 -3.12 7.01
CA MET A 308 15.54 -4.00 6.33
C MET A 308 14.92 -4.97 5.28
N VAL A 309 13.64 -4.87 4.97
CA VAL A 309 13.04 -5.60 3.85
C VAL A 309 13.31 -4.84 2.56
N SER A 310 13.94 -5.50 1.61
CA SER A 310 14.26 -4.93 0.29
C SER A 310 14.19 -6.01 -0.77
N GLY A 311 13.44 -5.76 -1.83
CA GLY A 311 13.45 -6.61 -3.03
C GLY A 311 14.64 -6.33 -3.98
N LYS A 312 15.58 -5.45 -3.58
CA LYS A 312 16.71 -5.02 -4.42
C LYS A 312 18.04 -5.36 -3.78
N ALA A 313 18.98 -5.83 -4.59
CA ALA A 313 20.37 -6.03 -4.16
C ALA A 313 20.99 -4.67 -3.79
N GLY A 314 21.47 -4.52 -2.54
CA GLY A 314 22.09 -3.29 -2.03
C GLY A 314 21.12 -2.22 -1.51
N GLY A 315 19.81 -2.44 -1.54
CA GLY A 315 18.84 -1.58 -0.89
C GLY A 315 18.90 -1.71 0.64
N THR A 316 18.83 -0.59 1.36
CA THR A 316 18.83 -0.60 2.84
C THR A 316 17.53 -1.13 3.44
N GLY A 317 16.44 -1.18 2.69
CA GLY A 317 15.11 -1.58 3.17
C GLY A 317 14.51 -0.65 4.22
N LEU A 318 15.04 0.58 4.37
CA LEU A 318 14.63 1.51 5.43
C LEU A 318 13.66 2.59 4.96
N GLY A 319 13.62 2.90 3.66
CA GLY A 319 12.88 4.04 3.14
C GLY A 319 11.38 3.97 3.42
N LEU A 320 10.76 2.82 3.18
CA LEU A 320 9.31 2.65 3.37
C LEU A 320 8.92 2.54 4.86
N SER A 321 9.72 1.89 5.68
CA SER A 321 9.49 1.83 7.13
C SER A 321 9.59 3.21 7.79
N ILE A 322 10.52 4.06 7.31
CA ILE A 322 10.62 5.46 7.74
C ILE A 322 9.39 6.24 7.26
N ALA A 323 9.00 6.10 5.99
CA ALA A 323 7.82 6.78 5.45
C ALA A 323 6.56 6.44 6.27
N GLN A 324 6.32 5.16 6.54
CA GLN A 324 5.20 4.70 7.37
C GLN A 324 5.23 5.33 8.75
N THR A 325 6.40 5.33 9.39
CA THR A 325 6.63 5.96 10.69
C THR A 325 6.21 7.44 10.72
N LEU A 326 6.66 8.20 9.71
CA LEU A 326 6.41 9.62 9.63
C LEU A 326 4.93 9.94 9.38
N ILE A 327 4.27 9.14 8.56
CA ILE A 327 2.82 9.22 8.33
C ILE A 327 2.04 8.91 9.60
N HIS A 328 2.43 7.87 10.34
CA HIS A 328 1.81 7.56 11.64
C HIS A 328 1.96 8.67 12.67
N GLN A 329 3.10 9.39 12.71
CA GLN A 329 3.27 10.55 13.59
C GLN A 329 2.27 11.68 13.27
N HIS A 330 1.75 11.73 12.05
CA HIS A 330 0.67 12.63 11.65
C HIS A 330 -0.72 12.07 11.95
N GLY A 331 -0.85 10.88 12.54
CA GLY A 331 -2.12 10.17 12.72
C GLY A 331 -2.67 9.61 11.42
N GLY A 332 -1.83 9.55 10.39
CA GLY A 332 -2.19 9.09 9.06
C GLY A 332 -1.96 7.58 8.86
N TRP A 333 -2.29 7.13 7.67
CA TRP A 333 -2.12 5.75 7.21
C TRP A 333 -1.44 5.74 5.84
N ILE A 334 -0.70 4.67 5.53
CA ILE A 334 -0.13 4.42 4.21
C ILE A 334 -0.55 3.03 3.74
N ASP A 335 -1.01 2.96 2.49
CA ASP A 335 -1.42 1.73 1.81
C ASP A 335 -0.61 1.53 0.53
N CYS A 336 -0.56 0.29 0.02
CA CYS A 336 0.18 -0.03 -1.19
C CYS A 336 -0.56 -1.10 -2.01
N ASP A 337 -0.89 -0.74 -3.24
CA ASP A 337 -1.40 -1.66 -4.26
C ASP A 337 -0.39 -1.81 -5.38
N SER A 338 -0.08 -3.07 -5.76
CA SER A 338 0.96 -3.30 -6.76
C SER A 338 0.71 -4.58 -7.55
N TRP A 339 0.89 -4.45 -8.87
CA TRP A 339 0.94 -5.53 -9.86
C TRP A 339 1.89 -5.14 -10.99
N PRO A 340 2.31 -6.05 -11.87
CA PRO A 340 3.21 -5.73 -12.98
C PRO A 340 2.67 -4.58 -13.84
N GLY A 341 3.46 -3.52 -14.01
CA GLY A 341 3.08 -2.31 -14.73
C GLY A 341 2.40 -1.24 -13.88
N HIS A 342 2.21 -1.47 -12.59
CA HIS A 342 1.55 -0.52 -11.70
C HIS A 342 1.97 -0.72 -10.25
N THR A 343 2.47 0.33 -9.61
CA THR A 343 2.61 0.39 -8.15
C THR A 343 2.04 1.72 -7.67
N GLU A 344 1.17 1.64 -6.69
CA GLU A 344 0.48 2.78 -6.11
C GLU A 344 0.65 2.79 -4.60
N PHE A 345 1.26 3.86 -4.09
CA PHE A 345 1.29 4.17 -2.66
C PHE A 345 0.28 5.26 -2.36
N THR A 346 -0.63 5.00 -1.44
CA THR A 346 -1.67 5.94 -1.00
C THR A 346 -1.44 6.32 0.46
N LEU A 347 -1.27 7.62 0.70
CA LEU A 347 -1.09 8.22 2.02
C LEU A 347 -2.39 8.91 2.42
N TYR A 348 -2.85 8.66 3.63
CA TYR A 348 -4.03 9.29 4.21
C TYR A 348 -3.63 10.13 5.41
N LEU A 349 -4.00 11.40 5.41
CA LEU A 349 -3.68 12.35 6.48
C LEU A 349 -4.97 12.97 7.02
N PRO A 350 -5.27 12.83 8.31
CA PRO A 350 -6.46 13.45 8.87
C PRO A 350 -6.32 14.98 8.88
N ILE A 351 -7.34 15.65 8.35
CA ILE A 351 -7.48 17.08 8.48
C ILE A 351 -8.30 17.30 9.75
N ALA A 352 -7.62 17.65 10.84
CA ALA A 352 -8.30 17.96 12.10
C ALA A 352 -9.03 19.29 11.95
N ASP A 353 -10.27 19.38 12.45
CA ASP A 353 -10.93 20.66 12.65
C ASP A 353 -10.06 21.48 13.63
N THR A 354 -9.90 22.76 13.38
CA THR A 354 -9.06 23.70 14.17
C THR A 354 -9.60 23.95 15.58
N GLU A 355 -10.49 23.10 16.09
CA GLU A 355 -11.15 23.23 17.41
C GLU A 355 -11.08 21.89 18.20
N ASP A 356 -9.86 21.37 18.49
CA ASP A 356 -9.64 20.41 19.59
C ASP A 356 -8.23 20.54 20.15
#